data_eb871249b4f68e28155db773b9d8409c
#
_entry.id   eb871249b4f68e28155db773b9d8409c
#
_cell.length_a   1.000
_cell.length_b   1.000
_cell.length_c   1.000
_cell.angle_alpha   90.00
_cell.angle_beta   90.00
_cell.angle_gamma   90.00
#
_symmetry.space_group_name_H-M   'P 1'
#
loop_
_entity.id
_entity.type
_entity.pdbx_description
1 polymer ?
#
loop_
_entity_poly.entity_id
_entity_poly.type
_entity_poly.pdbx_seq_one_letter_code
_entity_poly.pdbx_strand_id
1 'polypeptide(L)'
;TLRYCMGACFDFDPARHAAQPAEHSIDRWMKLQIHRLIHDVRKAYEKYEFHKAVRMIYEFCTVDASSIYMSAVKDRLYCELPDSPRRRATQTVLHEMLIVLVKLLAPILPHTAEDAWRHIPNRDPEEPESVHLAKMVEYDEEVLRLAEDIRPVNPDIGMFSTDDLKIGPSWVWDRLLDLRQAGLVKLEALRNSGVSNPLDAEAIFTVAVDDQAAKTFLEAYLSELEDMLGVGYARIEQVPHRADVEAVSE
;
A
#
# COMPACT_ATOMS: atom_id res chain seq x y z
N THR A 1 -0.26 14.43 1.74
CA THR A 1 0.66 13.38 1.28
C THR A 1 2.12 13.83 1.37
N LEU A 2 2.61 14.87 0.63
CA LEU A 2 4.03 15.27 0.60
C LEU A 2 4.62 15.55 1.98
N ARG A 3 3.96 16.34 2.83
CA ARG A 3 4.42 16.63 4.20
C ARG A 3 4.55 15.38 5.06
N TYR A 4 3.64 14.43 4.91
CA TYR A 4 3.70 13.17 5.63
C TYR A 4 4.95 12.38 5.23
N CYS A 5 5.21 12.23 3.93
CA CYS A 5 6.39 11.54 3.43
C CYS A 5 7.69 12.19 3.92
N MET A 6 7.80 13.53 3.87
CA MET A 6 8.95 14.27 4.38
C MET A 6 9.17 14.02 5.88
N GLY A 7 8.08 14.09 6.67
CA GLY A 7 8.14 13.84 8.10
C GLY A 7 8.50 12.40 8.44
N ALA A 8 7.96 11.41 7.71
CA ALA A 8 8.25 10.00 7.91
C ALA A 8 9.69 9.61 7.50
N CYS A 9 10.29 10.38 6.59
CA CYS A 9 11.65 10.16 6.08
C CYS A 9 12.71 11.06 6.74
N PHE A 10 12.42 11.72 7.87
CA PHE A 10 13.34 12.69 8.50
C PHE A 10 14.70 12.08 8.88
N ASP A 11 14.72 10.80 9.26
CA ASP A 11 15.90 10.02 9.67
C ASP A 11 16.33 8.98 8.61
N PHE A 12 15.80 9.10 7.40
CA PHE A 12 16.05 8.17 6.29
C PHE A 12 17.09 8.76 5.32
N ASP A 13 18.15 8.00 5.08
CA ASP A 13 19.16 8.28 4.07
C ASP A 13 19.10 7.16 3.01
N PRO A 14 18.67 7.44 1.76
CA PRO A 14 18.53 6.43 0.73
C PRO A 14 19.80 5.62 0.48
N ALA A 15 20.97 6.27 0.59
CA ALA A 15 22.26 5.62 0.34
C ALA A 15 22.65 4.59 1.43
N ARG A 16 22.11 4.73 2.65
CA ARG A 16 22.47 3.90 3.81
C ARG A 16 21.35 2.97 4.26
N HIS A 17 20.10 3.42 4.13
CA HIS A 17 18.96 2.80 4.78
C HIS A 17 17.97 2.16 3.80
N ALA A 18 18.23 2.26 2.47
CA ALA A 18 17.36 1.63 1.50
C ALA A 18 17.22 0.12 1.73
N ALA A 19 15.99 -0.34 1.86
CA ALA A 19 15.66 -1.74 2.09
C ALA A 19 14.56 -2.19 1.12
N GLN A 20 14.64 -3.44 0.67
CA GLN A 20 13.63 -4.00 -0.21
C GLN A 20 12.38 -4.37 0.59
N PRO A 21 11.18 -4.05 0.10
CA PRO A 21 9.93 -4.52 0.67
C PRO A 21 9.84 -6.04 0.69
N ALA A 22 9.32 -6.59 1.77
CA ALA A 22 9.02 -8.01 1.84
C ALA A 22 7.99 -8.43 0.79
N GLU A 23 8.00 -9.70 0.39
CA GLU A 23 7.18 -10.21 -0.72
C GLU A 23 5.69 -9.97 -0.52
N HIS A 24 5.19 -10.17 0.70
CA HIS A 24 3.78 -10.07 1.04
C HIS A 24 3.42 -8.75 1.75
N SER A 25 4.27 -7.71 1.66
CA SER A 25 4.04 -6.45 2.36
C SER A 25 3.20 -5.47 1.56
N ILE A 26 2.45 -4.63 2.27
CA ILE A 26 1.73 -3.49 1.69
C ILE A 26 2.69 -2.47 1.02
N ASP A 27 3.96 -2.46 1.42
CA ASP A 27 5.01 -1.65 0.79
C ASP A 27 5.20 -2.05 -0.68
N ARG A 28 5.16 -3.38 -0.98
CA ARG A 28 5.26 -3.88 -2.35
C ARG A 28 4.04 -3.51 -3.18
N TRP A 29 2.84 -3.58 -2.59
CA TRP A 29 1.62 -3.09 -3.23
C TRP A 29 1.72 -1.60 -3.56
N MET A 30 2.16 -0.77 -2.62
CA MET A 30 2.31 0.68 -2.85
C MET A 30 3.32 0.98 -3.93
N LYS A 31 4.44 0.25 -3.98
CA LYS A 31 5.43 0.39 -5.07
C LYS A 31 4.78 0.14 -6.43
N LEU A 32 3.94 -0.88 -6.54
CA LEU A 32 3.17 -1.14 -7.76
C LEU A 32 2.23 0.02 -8.12
N GLN A 33 1.49 0.57 -7.13
CA GLN A 33 0.60 1.71 -7.38
C GLN A 33 1.38 2.96 -7.83
N ILE A 34 2.59 3.18 -7.30
CA ILE A 34 3.48 4.25 -7.74
C ILE A 34 3.84 4.09 -9.23
N HIS A 35 4.26 2.89 -9.66
CA HIS A 35 4.63 2.66 -11.06
C HIS A 35 3.42 2.76 -12.02
N ARG A 36 2.24 2.32 -11.60
CA ARG A 36 0.98 2.53 -12.35
C ARG A 36 0.68 4.02 -12.50
N LEU A 37 0.79 4.78 -11.41
CA LEU A 37 0.58 6.23 -11.45
C LEU A 37 1.54 6.91 -12.44
N ILE A 38 2.84 6.56 -12.41
CA ILE A 38 3.82 7.13 -13.33
C ILE A 38 3.41 6.84 -14.77
N HIS A 39 3.10 5.58 -15.10
CA HIS A 39 2.68 5.17 -16.44
C HIS A 39 1.46 5.97 -16.92
N ASP A 40 0.40 6.02 -16.13
CA ASP A 40 -0.87 6.61 -16.53
C ASP A 40 -0.80 8.14 -16.62
N VAL A 41 -0.12 8.78 -15.68
CA VAL A 41 0.06 10.24 -15.69
C VAL A 41 0.96 10.68 -16.85
N ARG A 42 2.06 9.98 -17.14
CA ARG A 42 2.89 10.25 -18.33
C ARG A 42 2.10 10.15 -19.61
N LYS A 43 1.32 9.07 -19.75
CA LYS A 43 0.46 8.86 -20.93
C LYS A 43 -0.58 9.98 -21.09
N ALA A 44 -1.12 10.50 -19.97
CA ALA A 44 -2.04 11.62 -19.98
C ALA A 44 -1.31 12.93 -20.41
N TYR A 45 -0.09 13.17 -19.94
CA TYR A 45 0.73 14.31 -20.32
C TYR A 45 1.10 14.29 -21.82
N GLU A 46 1.51 13.14 -22.35
CA GLU A 46 1.81 12.96 -23.76
C GLU A 46 0.62 13.30 -24.67
N LYS A 47 -0.60 13.06 -24.19
CA LYS A 47 -1.86 13.38 -24.89
C LYS A 47 -2.42 14.76 -24.56
N TYR A 48 -1.72 15.56 -23.75
CA TYR A 48 -2.21 16.85 -23.25
C TYR A 48 -3.52 16.76 -22.45
N GLU A 49 -3.81 15.61 -21.86
CA GLU A 49 -5.01 15.37 -21.04
C GLU A 49 -4.75 15.75 -19.55
N PHE A 50 -4.37 16.99 -19.29
CA PHE A 50 -3.96 17.44 -17.96
C PHE A 50 -5.01 17.22 -16.87
N HIS A 51 -6.29 17.34 -17.21
CA HIS A 51 -7.38 17.08 -16.27
C HIS A 51 -7.42 15.64 -15.77
N LYS A 52 -7.03 14.66 -16.62
CA LYS A 52 -6.90 13.26 -16.24
C LYS A 52 -5.69 13.06 -15.33
N ALA A 53 -4.55 13.67 -15.68
CA ALA A 53 -3.35 13.61 -14.86
C ALA A 53 -3.62 14.13 -13.42
N VAL A 54 -4.26 15.30 -13.30
CA VAL A 54 -4.65 15.87 -12.00
C VAL A 54 -5.55 14.93 -11.22
N ARG A 55 -6.56 14.37 -11.87
CA ARG A 55 -7.51 13.46 -11.24
C ARG A 55 -6.82 12.20 -10.72
N MET A 56 -5.97 11.55 -11.53
CA MET A 56 -5.23 10.36 -11.13
C MET A 56 -4.30 10.62 -9.95
N ILE A 57 -3.55 11.72 -9.96
CA ILE A 57 -2.68 12.11 -8.83
C ILE A 57 -3.52 12.37 -7.58
N TYR A 58 -4.66 13.03 -7.71
CA TYR A 58 -5.55 13.31 -6.58
C TYR A 58 -6.13 12.02 -5.98
N GLU A 59 -6.66 11.12 -6.81
CA GLU A 59 -7.19 9.82 -6.39
C GLU A 59 -6.12 8.98 -5.71
N PHE A 60 -4.93 8.87 -6.28
CA PHE A 60 -3.79 8.21 -5.66
C PHE A 60 -3.46 8.81 -4.28
N CYS A 61 -3.35 10.13 -4.17
CA CYS A 61 -3.02 10.78 -2.91
C CYS A 61 -4.08 10.59 -1.82
N THR A 62 -5.37 10.57 -2.19
CA THR A 62 -6.47 10.51 -1.22
C THR A 62 -6.83 9.07 -0.86
N VAL A 63 -6.86 8.17 -1.81
CA VAL A 63 -7.28 6.78 -1.62
C VAL A 63 -6.07 5.90 -1.32
N ASP A 64 -5.20 5.67 -2.31
CA ASP A 64 -4.13 4.68 -2.19
C ASP A 64 -3.11 5.08 -1.13
N ALA A 65 -2.61 6.31 -1.21
CA ALA A 65 -1.59 6.78 -0.29
C ALA A 65 -2.15 7.07 1.12
N SER A 66 -3.16 7.95 1.24
CA SER A 66 -3.58 8.43 2.57
C SER A 66 -4.53 7.47 3.27
N SER A 67 -5.60 7.01 2.59
CA SER A 67 -6.63 6.18 3.21
C SER A 67 -6.17 4.74 3.48
N ILE A 68 -5.35 4.18 2.61
CA ILE A 68 -4.92 2.79 2.69
C ILE A 68 -3.50 2.72 3.29
N TYR A 69 -2.50 3.15 2.52
CA TYR A 69 -1.11 2.89 2.84
C TYR A 69 -0.62 3.59 4.11
N MET A 70 -0.72 4.92 4.17
CA MET A 70 -0.24 5.69 5.33
C MET A 70 -0.97 5.33 6.61
N SER A 71 -2.24 4.94 6.51
CA SER A 71 -3.02 4.46 7.66
C SER A 71 -2.46 3.14 8.20
N ALA A 72 -2.10 2.21 7.31
CA ALA A 72 -1.59 0.90 7.68
C ALA A 72 -0.16 0.96 8.26
N VAL A 73 0.72 1.81 7.68
CA VAL A 73 2.15 1.81 8.04
C VAL A 73 2.52 2.76 9.18
N LYS A 74 1.55 3.49 9.77
CA LYS A 74 1.84 4.50 10.79
C LYS A 74 2.55 3.91 12.01
N ASP A 75 2.12 2.72 12.47
CA ASP A 75 2.67 2.11 13.67
C ASP A 75 4.09 1.60 13.42
N ARG A 76 4.40 1.12 12.21
CA ARG A 76 5.77 0.78 11.77
C ARG A 76 6.70 1.99 11.86
N LEU A 77 6.23 3.16 11.44
CA LEU A 77 7.03 4.39 11.40
C LEU A 77 7.26 5.00 12.79
N TYR A 78 6.28 4.92 13.69
CA TYR A 78 6.30 5.61 14.97
C TYR A 78 6.65 4.72 16.16
N CYS A 79 6.39 3.41 16.08
CA CYS A 79 6.55 2.49 17.21
C CYS A 79 7.72 1.52 17.04
N GLU A 80 8.13 1.20 15.81
CA GLU A 80 9.26 0.30 15.59
C GLU A 80 10.62 1.01 15.80
N LEU A 81 11.64 0.20 16.09
CA LEU A 81 13.01 0.70 16.24
C LEU A 81 13.50 1.41 14.97
N PRO A 82 14.32 2.46 15.09
CA PRO A 82 14.83 3.21 13.95
C PRO A 82 15.42 2.34 12.84
N ASP A 83 16.17 1.29 13.20
CA ASP A 83 16.84 0.41 12.24
C ASP A 83 16.07 -0.88 11.92
N SER A 84 14.77 -0.95 12.28
CA SER A 84 13.93 -2.07 11.88
C SER A 84 13.90 -2.20 10.35
N PRO A 85 14.18 -3.40 9.79
CA PRO A 85 14.13 -3.63 8.34
C PRO A 85 12.77 -3.29 7.74
N ARG A 86 11.68 -3.57 8.46
CA ARG A 86 10.32 -3.29 8.03
C ARG A 86 10.06 -1.78 7.97
N ARG A 87 10.48 -1.03 8.98
CA ARG A 87 10.41 0.44 9.00
C ARG A 87 11.22 1.06 7.86
N ARG A 88 12.46 0.57 7.63
CA ARG A 88 13.33 1.06 6.55
C ARG A 88 12.79 0.75 5.17
N ALA A 89 12.17 -0.42 4.96
CA ALA A 89 11.48 -0.76 3.72
C ALA A 89 10.31 0.22 3.44
N THR A 90 9.47 0.49 4.46
CA THR A 90 8.39 1.47 4.36
C THR A 90 8.92 2.87 4.04
N GLN A 91 10.00 3.32 4.69
CA GLN A 91 10.63 4.62 4.39
C GLN A 91 11.20 4.68 2.97
N THR A 92 11.75 3.57 2.46
CA THR A 92 12.22 3.48 1.08
C THR A 92 11.09 3.77 0.10
N VAL A 93 9.92 3.16 0.29
CA VAL A 93 8.75 3.36 -0.57
C VAL A 93 8.16 4.77 -0.41
N LEU A 94 8.11 5.30 0.81
CA LEU A 94 7.65 6.68 1.06
C LEU A 94 8.56 7.73 0.42
N HIS A 95 9.87 7.49 0.44
CA HIS A 95 10.84 8.38 -0.22
C HIS A 95 10.70 8.32 -1.74
N GLU A 96 10.55 7.12 -2.33
CA GLU A 96 10.26 6.94 -3.76
C GLU A 96 8.96 7.66 -4.14
N MET A 97 7.88 7.45 -3.40
CA MET A 97 6.59 8.13 -3.60
C MET A 97 6.72 9.65 -3.53
N LEU A 98 7.51 10.18 -2.60
CA LEU A 98 7.75 11.62 -2.47
C LEU A 98 8.41 12.19 -3.73
N ILE A 99 9.49 11.58 -4.21
CA ILE A 99 10.21 11.99 -5.43
C ILE A 99 9.26 11.94 -6.64
N VAL A 100 8.53 10.84 -6.79
CA VAL A 100 7.59 10.63 -7.90
C VAL A 100 6.50 11.71 -7.91
N LEU A 101 5.83 11.90 -6.78
CA LEU A 101 4.75 12.90 -6.68
C LEU A 101 5.23 14.31 -6.97
N VAL A 102 6.41 14.70 -6.46
CA VAL A 102 6.96 16.03 -6.70
C VAL A 102 7.26 16.23 -8.19
N LYS A 103 7.89 15.26 -8.86
CA LYS A 103 8.20 15.32 -10.29
C LYS A 103 6.92 15.30 -11.16
N LEU A 104 5.93 14.48 -10.82
CA LEU A 104 4.64 14.44 -11.56
C LEU A 104 3.81 15.72 -11.37
N LEU A 105 3.90 16.38 -10.22
CA LEU A 105 3.20 17.63 -9.93
C LEU A 105 3.86 18.87 -10.54
N ALA A 106 5.14 18.82 -10.86
CA ALA A 106 5.90 19.98 -11.36
C ALA A 106 5.27 20.70 -12.56
N PRO A 107 4.71 20.00 -13.57
CA PRO A 107 4.04 20.67 -14.70
C PRO A 107 2.73 21.39 -14.34
N ILE A 108 2.08 21.01 -13.23
CA ILE A 108 0.72 21.48 -12.86
C ILE A 108 0.79 22.45 -11.69
N LEU A 109 1.59 22.14 -10.68
CA LEU A 109 1.78 22.91 -9.45
C LEU A 109 3.26 23.31 -9.27
N PRO A 110 3.82 24.15 -10.18
CA PRO A 110 5.26 24.39 -10.25
C PRO A 110 5.84 24.95 -8.94
N HIS A 111 5.17 25.87 -8.30
CA HIS A 111 5.65 26.47 -7.05
C HIS A 111 5.62 25.47 -5.88
N THR A 112 4.55 24.68 -5.77
CA THR A 112 4.42 23.67 -4.72
C THR A 112 5.44 22.54 -4.91
N ALA A 113 5.65 22.11 -6.16
CA ALA A 113 6.63 21.09 -6.48
C ALA A 113 8.07 21.58 -6.21
N GLU A 114 8.40 22.81 -6.59
CA GLU A 114 9.72 23.40 -6.33
C GLU A 114 9.99 23.58 -4.83
N ASP A 115 9.00 24.05 -4.07
CA ASP A 115 9.13 24.18 -2.61
C ASP A 115 9.32 22.80 -1.97
N ALA A 116 8.50 21.82 -2.35
CA ALA A 116 8.66 20.45 -1.88
C ALA A 116 10.02 19.85 -2.23
N TRP A 117 10.50 20.06 -3.48
CA TRP A 117 11.78 19.56 -3.95
C TRP A 117 12.96 20.01 -3.11
N ARG A 118 12.97 21.28 -2.70
CA ARG A 118 14.01 21.86 -1.84
C ARG A 118 14.03 21.28 -0.43
N HIS A 119 12.90 20.76 0.04
CA HIS A 119 12.74 20.23 1.39
C HIS A 119 12.78 18.72 1.47
N ILE A 120 13.05 17.99 0.37
CA ILE A 120 13.21 16.53 0.41
C ILE A 120 14.43 16.16 1.25
N PRO A 121 14.25 15.38 2.34
CA PRO A 121 15.38 14.95 3.17
C PRO A 121 16.36 14.08 2.37
N ASN A 122 17.65 14.32 2.53
CA ASN A 122 18.73 13.51 1.96
C ASN A 122 18.54 13.19 0.47
N ARG A 123 18.05 14.17 -0.30
CA ARG A 123 17.94 14.07 -1.75
C ARG A 123 19.31 13.81 -2.37
N ASP A 124 19.35 12.97 -3.40
CA ASP A 124 20.58 12.67 -4.14
C ASP A 124 21.27 13.96 -4.58
N PRO A 125 22.54 14.17 -4.22
CA PRO A 125 23.32 15.34 -4.62
C PRO A 125 23.50 15.48 -6.14
N GLU A 126 23.35 14.39 -6.90
CA GLU A 126 23.43 14.41 -8.36
C GLU A 126 22.13 14.93 -9.02
N GLU A 127 21.02 14.94 -8.28
CA GLU A 127 19.77 15.53 -8.77
C GLU A 127 19.89 17.06 -8.87
N PRO A 128 19.27 17.69 -9.89
CA PRO A 128 19.39 19.12 -10.12
C PRO A 128 18.79 19.94 -8.97
N GLU A 129 19.26 21.18 -8.82
CA GLU A 129 18.80 22.10 -7.77
C GLU A 129 17.29 22.36 -7.84
N SER A 130 16.75 22.48 -9.06
CA SER A 130 15.33 22.70 -9.32
C SER A 130 14.66 21.45 -9.90
N VAL A 131 13.44 21.13 -9.43
CA VAL A 131 12.62 20.04 -9.98
C VAL A 131 12.33 20.22 -11.47
N HIS A 132 12.29 21.47 -11.94
CA HIS A 132 12.03 21.78 -13.36
C HIS A 132 13.19 21.44 -14.30
N LEU A 133 14.37 21.18 -13.76
CA LEU A 133 15.54 20.68 -14.49
C LEU A 133 15.70 19.17 -14.35
N ALA A 134 14.93 18.54 -13.46
CA ALA A 134 14.98 17.11 -13.26
C ALA A 134 14.31 16.35 -14.41
N LYS A 135 14.83 15.16 -14.69
CA LYS A 135 14.17 14.25 -15.63
C LYS A 135 12.85 13.77 -15.05
N MET A 136 11.84 13.65 -15.91
CA MET A 136 10.57 13.02 -15.55
C MET A 136 10.82 11.57 -15.10
N VAL A 137 10.09 11.14 -14.10
CA VAL A 137 10.17 9.76 -13.57
C VAL A 137 9.77 8.74 -14.63
N GLU A 138 10.43 7.60 -14.59
CA GLU A 138 10.15 6.45 -15.45
C GLU A 138 9.53 5.33 -14.60
N TYR A 139 8.66 4.56 -15.23
CA TYR A 139 8.08 3.36 -14.59
C TYR A 139 8.88 2.13 -14.98
N ASP A 140 8.86 1.13 -14.14
CA ASP A 140 9.45 -0.18 -14.40
C ASP A 140 8.39 -1.08 -15.05
N GLU A 141 8.63 -1.47 -16.31
CA GLU A 141 7.73 -2.33 -17.06
C GLU A 141 7.62 -3.72 -16.46
N GLU A 142 8.67 -4.22 -15.82
CA GLU A 142 8.63 -5.52 -15.16
C GLU A 142 7.72 -5.48 -13.93
N VAL A 143 7.77 -4.41 -13.16
CA VAL A 143 6.84 -4.19 -12.03
C VAL A 143 5.40 -4.14 -12.52
N LEU A 144 5.12 -3.45 -13.63
CA LEU A 144 3.77 -3.39 -14.20
C LEU A 144 3.31 -4.74 -14.72
N ARG A 145 4.18 -5.48 -15.42
CA ARG A 145 3.86 -6.80 -15.97
C ARG A 145 3.55 -7.80 -14.85
N LEU A 146 4.31 -7.80 -13.76
CA LEU A 146 4.04 -8.66 -12.59
C LEU A 146 2.67 -8.37 -11.96
N ALA A 147 2.15 -7.16 -12.16
CA ALA A 147 0.84 -6.76 -11.71
C ALA A 147 -0.30 -7.22 -12.61
N GLU A 148 -0.04 -7.38 -13.89
CA GLU A 148 -1.04 -7.80 -14.88
C GLU A 148 -1.20 -9.33 -14.92
N ASP A 149 -0.22 -10.08 -14.39
CA ASP A 149 -0.21 -11.54 -14.46
C ASP A 149 -1.29 -12.18 -13.57
N ILE A 150 -2.19 -12.79 -14.26
CA ILE A 150 -3.07 -13.92 -13.91
C ILE A 150 -4.19 -13.59 -12.92
N ARG A 151 -5.29 -13.06 -13.43
CA ARG A 151 -6.60 -13.34 -12.80
C ARG A 151 -6.90 -14.82 -12.97
N PRO A 152 -7.28 -15.55 -11.90
CA PRO A 152 -7.75 -16.91 -12.05
C PRO A 152 -8.96 -16.92 -13.01
N VAL A 153 -9.00 -17.91 -13.89
CA VAL A 153 -10.01 -18.06 -14.96
C VAL A 153 -11.42 -18.22 -14.38
N ASN A 154 -11.55 -18.46 -13.08
CA ASN A 154 -12.83 -18.64 -12.43
C ASN A 154 -12.85 -17.98 -11.03
N PRO A 155 -13.50 -16.80 -10.89
CA PRO A 155 -13.60 -16.10 -9.61
C PRO A 155 -14.51 -16.84 -8.57
N ASP A 156 -15.31 -17.83 -9.01
CA ASP A 156 -16.24 -18.57 -8.13
C ASP A 156 -15.61 -19.81 -7.49
N ILE A 157 -14.40 -20.19 -7.91
CA ILE A 157 -13.66 -21.28 -7.27
C ILE A 157 -12.73 -20.65 -6.24
N GLY A 158 -13.04 -20.81 -4.96
CA GLY A 158 -12.23 -20.38 -3.82
C GLY A 158 -10.93 -21.17 -3.68
N MET A 159 -10.20 -21.40 -4.76
CA MET A 159 -8.92 -22.07 -4.76
C MET A 159 -7.81 -21.12 -5.14
N PHE A 160 -7.09 -20.67 -4.13
CA PHE A 160 -5.76 -20.11 -4.29
C PHE A 160 -4.79 -21.26 -4.56
N SER A 161 -4.05 -21.24 -5.67
CA SER A 161 -2.89 -22.08 -5.82
C SER A 161 -1.76 -21.55 -4.95
N THR A 162 -0.96 -22.44 -4.34
CA THR A 162 0.25 -22.03 -3.61
C THR A 162 1.27 -21.34 -4.50
N ASP A 163 1.20 -21.54 -5.82
CA ASP A 163 2.03 -20.84 -6.81
C ASP A 163 1.54 -19.41 -7.09
N ASP A 164 0.25 -19.13 -6.92
CA ASP A 164 -0.33 -17.78 -7.03
C ASP A 164 0.13 -16.86 -5.91
N LEU A 165 0.52 -17.40 -4.76
CA LEU A 165 1.04 -16.64 -3.61
C LEU A 165 2.45 -16.09 -3.83
N LYS A 166 3.23 -16.64 -4.77
CA LYS A 166 4.65 -16.30 -4.95
C LYS A 166 4.89 -14.95 -5.61
N ILE A 167 3.92 -14.38 -6.31
CA ILE A 167 4.13 -13.20 -7.17
C ILE A 167 3.31 -11.98 -6.70
N GLY A 168 2.38 -12.11 -5.77
CA GLY A 168 1.54 -11.01 -5.26
C GLY A 168 0.78 -10.26 -6.35
N PRO A 169 0.04 -10.94 -7.25
CA PRO A 169 -0.68 -10.30 -8.34
C PRO A 169 -1.72 -9.30 -7.81
N SER A 170 -2.15 -8.38 -8.66
CA SER A 170 -3.08 -7.30 -8.25
C SER A 170 -4.36 -7.82 -7.60
N TRP A 171 -4.88 -8.98 -8.04
CA TRP A 171 -6.10 -9.58 -7.49
C TRP A 171 -5.94 -10.06 -6.03
N VAL A 172 -4.72 -10.40 -5.58
CA VAL A 172 -4.43 -10.70 -4.16
C VAL A 172 -4.70 -9.48 -3.32
N TRP A 173 -4.21 -8.33 -3.76
CA TRP A 173 -4.41 -7.07 -3.06
C TRP A 173 -5.84 -6.58 -3.15
N ASP A 174 -6.54 -6.79 -4.27
CA ASP A 174 -7.98 -6.53 -4.38
C ASP A 174 -8.74 -7.32 -3.31
N ARG A 175 -8.40 -8.60 -3.11
CA ARG A 175 -9.01 -9.44 -2.08
C ARG A 175 -8.68 -8.99 -0.65
N LEU A 176 -7.43 -8.59 -0.39
CA LEU A 176 -7.03 -8.05 0.92
C LEU A 176 -7.75 -6.73 1.22
N LEU A 177 -7.92 -5.87 0.22
CA LEU A 177 -8.66 -4.62 0.35
C LEU A 177 -10.15 -4.86 0.59
N ASP A 178 -10.76 -5.88 -0.02
CA ASP A 178 -12.13 -6.30 0.28
C ASP A 178 -12.27 -6.77 1.73
N LEU A 179 -11.33 -7.62 2.21
CA LEU A 179 -11.30 -8.06 3.61
C LEU A 179 -11.12 -6.87 4.57
N ARG A 180 -10.23 -5.95 4.24
CA ARG A 180 -10.06 -4.70 4.98
C ARG A 180 -11.36 -3.92 5.05
N GLN A 181 -12.03 -3.72 3.92
CA GLN A 181 -13.28 -2.96 3.87
C GLN A 181 -14.36 -3.62 4.74
N ALA A 182 -14.52 -4.94 4.65
CA ALA A 182 -15.45 -5.69 5.49
C ALA A 182 -15.12 -5.54 6.99
N GLY A 183 -13.84 -5.63 7.35
CA GLY A 183 -13.36 -5.43 8.72
C GLY A 183 -13.61 -4.02 9.24
N LEU A 184 -13.37 -2.99 8.42
CA LEU A 184 -13.64 -1.60 8.81
C LEU A 184 -15.11 -1.32 9.09
N VAL A 185 -16.03 -1.94 8.34
CA VAL A 185 -17.48 -1.84 8.60
C VAL A 185 -17.82 -2.44 9.98
N LYS A 186 -17.23 -3.59 10.32
CA LYS A 186 -17.44 -4.22 11.65
C LYS A 186 -16.79 -3.39 12.77
N LEU A 187 -15.62 -2.82 12.55
CA LEU A 187 -14.98 -1.91 13.52
C LEU A 187 -15.81 -0.65 13.79
N GLU A 188 -16.46 -0.09 12.77
CA GLU A 188 -17.35 1.05 12.94
C GLU A 188 -18.59 0.68 13.77
N ALA A 189 -19.14 -0.52 13.58
CA ALA A 189 -20.23 -1.04 14.41
C ALA A 189 -19.80 -1.22 15.89
N LEU A 190 -18.59 -1.75 16.12
CA LEU A 190 -18.01 -1.86 17.46
C LEU A 190 -17.78 -0.50 18.11
N ARG A 191 -17.31 0.48 17.35
CA ARG A 191 -17.14 1.86 17.83
C ARG A 191 -18.46 2.47 18.30
N ASN A 192 -19.53 2.23 17.57
CA ASN A 192 -20.88 2.67 17.94
C ASN A 192 -21.42 1.95 19.20
N SER A 193 -20.91 0.76 19.54
CA SER A 193 -21.25 0.01 20.75
C SER A 193 -20.37 0.35 21.96
N GLY A 194 -19.39 1.26 21.83
CA GLY A 194 -18.57 1.79 22.92
C GLY A 194 -17.09 1.43 22.91
N VAL A 195 -16.62 0.64 21.97
CA VAL A 195 -15.18 0.38 21.75
C VAL A 195 -14.59 1.54 20.94
N SER A 196 -13.98 2.51 21.61
CA SER A 196 -13.50 3.74 20.98
C SER A 196 -12.15 3.59 20.28
N ASN A 197 -11.29 2.68 20.75
CA ASN A 197 -9.95 2.48 20.22
C ASN A 197 -9.88 1.14 19.46
N PRO A 198 -9.58 1.15 18.14
CA PRO A 198 -9.43 -0.08 17.36
C PRO A 198 -8.35 -1.04 17.89
N LEU A 199 -7.32 -0.52 18.58
CA LEU A 199 -6.28 -1.34 19.19
C LEU A 199 -6.79 -2.24 20.34
N ASP A 200 -7.97 -1.94 20.89
CA ASP A 200 -8.63 -2.77 21.90
C ASP A 200 -9.48 -3.89 21.25
N ALA A 201 -9.57 -3.93 19.91
CA ALA A 201 -10.31 -4.93 19.17
C ALA A 201 -9.38 -6.04 18.65
N GLU A 202 -9.96 -7.24 18.55
CA GLU A 202 -9.35 -8.41 17.90
C GLU A 202 -10.06 -8.68 16.56
N ALA A 203 -9.29 -8.90 15.49
CA ALA A 203 -9.82 -9.35 14.22
C ALA A 203 -9.72 -10.89 14.12
N ILE A 204 -10.85 -11.56 13.91
CA ILE A 204 -10.90 -13.01 13.74
C ILE A 204 -11.29 -13.32 12.29
N PHE A 205 -10.38 -13.94 11.55
CA PHE A 205 -10.64 -14.42 10.19
C PHE A 205 -11.04 -15.88 10.24
N THR A 206 -12.29 -16.18 9.92
CA THR A 206 -12.84 -17.52 9.98
C THR A 206 -12.68 -18.26 8.65
N VAL A 207 -12.12 -19.46 8.69
CA VAL A 207 -11.85 -20.31 7.52
C VAL A 207 -12.37 -21.71 7.76
N ALA A 208 -12.97 -22.34 6.74
CA ALA A 208 -13.36 -23.74 6.82
C ALA A 208 -12.13 -24.67 6.88
N VAL A 209 -12.23 -25.75 7.65
CA VAL A 209 -11.11 -26.72 7.86
C VAL A 209 -10.62 -27.32 6.55
N ASP A 210 -11.51 -27.50 5.58
CA ASP A 210 -11.23 -28.06 4.25
C ASP A 210 -10.66 -27.02 3.26
N ASP A 211 -10.67 -25.72 3.60
CA ASP A 211 -10.10 -24.66 2.75
C ASP A 211 -8.66 -24.33 3.17
N GLN A 212 -7.76 -25.24 2.92
CA GLN A 212 -6.33 -25.06 3.23
C GLN A 212 -5.70 -23.91 2.45
N ALA A 213 -6.20 -23.60 1.25
CA ALA A 213 -5.68 -22.51 0.42
C ALA A 213 -6.01 -21.15 1.02
N ALA A 214 -7.25 -20.94 1.46
CA ALA A 214 -7.64 -19.70 2.16
C ALA A 214 -6.86 -19.52 3.47
N LYS A 215 -6.62 -20.61 4.21
CA LYS A 215 -5.79 -20.57 5.43
C LYS A 215 -4.38 -20.13 5.13
N THR A 216 -3.72 -20.75 4.16
CA THR A 216 -2.33 -20.40 3.76
C THR A 216 -2.23 -18.95 3.30
N PHE A 217 -3.22 -18.49 2.52
CA PHE A 217 -3.32 -17.08 2.11
C PHE A 217 -3.41 -16.14 3.31
N LEU A 218 -4.33 -16.37 4.23
CA LEU A 218 -4.49 -15.53 5.40
C LEU A 218 -3.26 -15.56 6.32
N GLU A 219 -2.62 -16.72 6.50
CA GLU A 219 -1.38 -16.84 7.28
C GLU A 219 -0.25 -15.98 6.69
N ALA A 220 -0.13 -15.94 5.36
CA ALA A 220 0.89 -15.15 4.67
C ALA A 220 0.70 -13.63 4.84
N TYR A 221 -0.55 -13.16 4.95
CA TYR A 221 -0.90 -11.73 5.02
C TYR A 221 -1.48 -11.28 6.36
N LEU A 222 -1.50 -12.13 7.38
CA LEU A 222 -2.17 -11.82 8.65
C LEU A 222 -1.63 -10.54 9.30
N SER A 223 -0.32 -10.37 9.34
CA SER A 223 0.32 -9.17 9.89
C SER A 223 -0.01 -7.91 9.09
N GLU A 224 -0.16 -8.03 7.75
CA GLU A 224 -0.56 -6.89 6.93
C GLU A 224 -2.03 -6.52 7.16
N LEU A 225 -2.91 -7.51 7.31
CA LEU A 225 -4.32 -7.30 7.63
C LEU A 225 -4.50 -6.64 9.00
N GLU A 226 -3.71 -7.05 10.00
CA GLU A 226 -3.67 -6.42 11.33
C GLU A 226 -3.34 -4.93 11.22
N ASP A 227 -2.26 -4.58 10.53
CA ASP A 227 -1.87 -3.19 10.28
C ASP A 227 -2.92 -2.41 9.47
N MET A 228 -3.47 -3.03 8.42
CA MET A 228 -4.47 -2.39 7.54
C MET A 228 -5.79 -2.12 8.27
N LEU A 229 -6.15 -2.90 9.26
CA LEU A 229 -7.32 -2.71 10.13
C LEU A 229 -7.00 -1.79 11.30
N GLY A 230 -5.74 -1.73 11.71
CA GLY A 230 -5.29 -0.98 12.89
C GLY A 230 -5.81 -1.58 14.19
N VAL A 231 -5.98 -2.93 14.24
CA VAL A 231 -6.40 -3.67 15.44
C VAL A 231 -5.19 -4.11 16.27
N GLY A 232 -5.41 -4.38 17.54
CA GLY A 232 -4.32 -4.80 18.43
C GLY A 232 -3.87 -6.23 18.20
N TYR A 233 -4.72 -7.06 17.64
CA TYR A 233 -4.41 -8.46 17.34
C TYR A 233 -5.29 -9.02 16.23
N ALA A 234 -4.72 -9.89 15.40
CA ALA A 234 -5.46 -10.62 14.38
C ALA A 234 -5.14 -12.13 14.48
N ARG A 235 -6.13 -12.98 14.28
CA ARG A 235 -5.94 -14.43 14.26
C ARG A 235 -6.87 -15.13 13.27
N ILE A 236 -6.51 -16.36 12.94
CA ILE A 236 -7.31 -17.23 12.08
C ILE A 236 -7.99 -18.29 12.95
N GLU A 237 -9.28 -18.47 12.75
CA GLU A 237 -10.07 -19.52 13.39
C GLU A 237 -10.63 -20.45 12.35
N GLN A 238 -10.52 -21.77 12.58
CA GLN A 238 -11.03 -22.79 11.69
C GLN A 238 -12.38 -23.30 12.17
N VAL A 239 -13.36 -23.37 11.27
CA VAL A 239 -14.69 -23.94 11.52
C VAL A 239 -14.93 -25.19 10.67
N PRO A 240 -15.75 -26.16 11.13
CA PRO A 240 -15.90 -27.45 10.47
C PRO A 240 -16.43 -27.38 9.04
N HIS A 241 -17.34 -26.46 8.75
CA HIS A 241 -18.00 -26.36 7.46
C HIS A 241 -18.01 -24.95 6.93
N ARG A 242 -18.04 -24.80 5.58
CA ARG A 242 -18.10 -23.50 4.91
C ARG A 242 -19.37 -22.69 5.26
N ALA A 243 -20.49 -23.37 5.50
CA ALA A 243 -21.72 -22.72 5.98
C ALA A 243 -21.56 -22.05 7.35
N ASP A 244 -20.65 -22.57 8.20
CA ASP A 244 -20.38 -21.98 9.52
C ASP A 244 -19.55 -20.69 9.41
N VAL A 245 -18.78 -20.51 8.32
CA VAL A 245 -18.06 -19.24 8.01
C VAL A 245 -19.04 -18.11 7.74
N GLU A 246 -20.11 -18.39 7.00
CA GLU A 246 -21.14 -17.41 6.67
C GLU A 246 -21.92 -17.00 7.92
N ALA A 247 -22.24 -17.97 8.79
CA ALA A 247 -22.97 -17.73 10.04
C ALA A 247 -22.19 -16.85 11.06
N VAL A 248 -20.86 -16.93 11.07
CA VAL A 248 -20.00 -16.11 11.96
C VAL A 248 -19.76 -14.71 11.38
N SER A 249 -20.01 -14.52 10.07
CA SER A 249 -19.81 -13.23 9.39
C SER A 249 -20.99 -12.26 9.52
N GLU A 250 -22.16 -12.70 10.02
CA GLU A 250 -23.31 -11.87 10.37
C GLU A 250 -23.19 -11.25 11.76
#